data_4af4a2120434d68161cba5f5fd3e7c45
#
_entry.id   4af4a2120434d68161cba5f5fd3e7c45
#
_cell.length_a   1.000
_cell.length_b   1.000
_cell.length_c   1.000
_cell.angle_alpha   90.00
_cell.angle_beta   90.00
_cell.angle_gamma   90.00
#
_symmetry.space_group_name_H-M   'P 1'
#
loop_
_entity.id
_entity.type
_entity.pdbx_description
1 polymer ?
#
loop_
_entity_poly.entity_id
_entity_poly.type
_entity_poly.pdbx_seq_one_letter_code
_entity_poly.pdbx_strand_id
1 'polypeptide(L)'
;MKQDVRDLVLTIVKPLVDYPDEIVLTIDASDEFMEYNLSLNPEDIGRVIGKQGRIIKAIRTIVYSVRIDGEKKVRLNILDKKEEA
;
A
#
# COMPACT_ATOMS: atom_id res chain seq x y z
N MET A 1 -16.30 -13.41 -6.78
CA MET A 1 -15.68 -13.07 -5.53
C MET A 1 -14.92 -11.78 -5.68
N LYS A 2 -15.19 -10.83 -4.81
CA LYS A 2 -14.50 -9.56 -4.90
C LYS A 2 -13.11 -9.69 -4.35
N GLN A 3 -12.16 -9.21 -5.12
CA GLN A 3 -10.79 -9.16 -4.63
C GLN A 3 -10.64 -7.94 -3.74
N ASP A 4 -10.17 -8.15 -2.54
CA ASP A 4 -9.96 -7.08 -1.59
C ASP A 4 -8.62 -6.40 -1.90
N VAL A 5 -8.64 -5.11 -2.12
CA VAL A 5 -7.42 -4.35 -2.40
C VAL A 5 -6.45 -4.47 -1.23
N ARG A 6 -6.97 -4.50 -0.01
CA ARG A 6 -6.13 -4.67 1.16
C ARG A 6 -5.32 -5.96 1.08
N ASP A 7 -5.99 -7.06 0.77
CA ASP A 7 -5.30 -8.35 0.65
C ASP A 7 -4.29 -8.33 -0.49
N LEU A 8 -4.63 -7.67 -1.58
CA LEU A 8 -3.74 -7.55 -2.70
C LEU A 8 -2.46 -6.81 -2.32
N VAL A 9 -2.59 -5.67 -1.65
CA VAL A 9 -1.44 -4.88 -1.22
C VAL A 9 -0.56 -5.71 -0.30
N LEU A 10 -1.16 -6.39 0.67
CA LEU A 10 -0.38 -7.19 1.62
C LEU A 10 0.31 -8.36 0.94
N THR A 11 -0.36 -8.99 -0.01
CA THR A 11 0.23 -10.10 -0.75
C THR A 11 1.46 -9.67 -1.55
N ILE A 12 1.43 -8.47 -2.08
CA ILE A 12 2.56 -7.94 -2.83
C ILE A 12 3.69 -7.51 -1.89
N VAL A 13 3.34 -6.85 -0.79
CA VAL A 13 4.33 -6.21 0.08
C VAL A 13 5.03 -7.19 1.00
N LYS A 14 4.32 -8.18 1.55
CA LYS A 14 4.91 -9.09 2.51
C LYS A 14 6.20 -9.76 2.05
N PRO A 15 6.29 -10.25 0.81
CA PRO A 15 7.53 -10.88 0.36
C PRO A 15 8.70 -9.92 0.20
N LEU A 16 8.44 -8.63 0.18
CA LEU A 16 9.48 -7.63 -0.06
C LEU A 16 10.16 -7.14 1.20
N VAL A 17 9.57 -7.42 2.36
CA VAL A 17 10.03 -6.82 3.61
C VAL A 17 10.66 -7.85 4.53
N ASP A 18 11.53 -7.36 5.42
CA ASP A 18 12.14 -8.20 6.44
C ASP A 18 11.32 -8.25 7.73
N TYR A 19 10.47 -7.26 7.92
CA TYR A 19 9.67 -7.14 9.14
C TYR A 19 8.18 -7.12 8.83
N PRO A 20 7.66 -8.24 8.31
CA PRO A 20 6.25 -8.28 7.91
C PRO A 20 5.28 -8.10 9.08
N ASP A 21 5.73 -8.43 10.29
CA ASP A 21 4.88 -8.25 11.46
C ASP A 21 4.67 -6.79 11.82
N GLU A 22 5.48 -5.90 11.27
CA GLU A 22 5.35 -4.48 11.54
C GLU A 22 4.54 -3.74 10.48
N ILE A 23 4.04 -4.45 9.49
CA ILE A 23 3.19 -3.84 8.48
C ILE A 23 1.85 -3.48 9.11
N VAL A 24 1.44 -2.24 8.95
CA VAL A 24 0.11 -1.78 9.35
C VAL A 24 -0.53 -1.10 8.16
N LEU A 25 -1.69 -1.56 7.80
CA LEU A 25 -2.43 -0.98 6.69
C LEU A 25 -3.74 -0.41 7.22
N THR A 26 -3.87 0.91 7.10
CA THR A 26 -5.11 1.59 7.48
C THR A 26 -5.80 2.11 6.24
N ILE A 27 -7.10 2.21 6.31
CA ILE A 27 -7.91 2.63 5.18
C ILE A 27 -8.73 3.84 5.59
N ASP A 28 -8.58 4.92 4.85
CA ASP A 28 -9.36 6.12 5.04
C ASP A 28 -10.23 6.36 3.82
N ALA A 29 -11.52 6.49 4.01
CA ALA A 29 -12.43 6.76 2.92
C ALA A 29 -12.79 8.24 2.90
N SER A 30 -12.57 8.87 1.78
CA SER A 30 -13.05 10.22 1.54
C SER A 30 -14.14 10.15 0.48
N ASP A 31 -14.64 11.32 0.07
CA ASP A 31 -15.72 11.34 -0.91
C ASP A 31 -15.30 10.77 -2.25
N GLU A 32 -14.04 10.99 -2.63
CA GLU A 32 -13.57 10.59 -3.94
C GLU A 32 -12.55 9.47 -3.91
N PHE A 33 -11.91 9.24 -2.77
CA PHE A 33 -10.81 8.31 -2.67
C PHE A 33 -10.96 7.32 -1.55
N MET A 34 -10.47 6.11 -1.81
CA MET A 34 -10.16 5.15 -0.75
C MET A 34 -8.66 5.19 -0.58
N GLU A 35 -8.20 5.72 0.54
CA GLU A 35 -6.77 5.86 0.77
C GLU A 35 -6.28 4.71 1.62
N TYR A 36 -5.35 3.96 1.08
CA TYR A 36 -4.72 2.85 1.77
C TYR A 36 -3.37 3.32 2.26
N ASN A 37 -3.25 3.48 3.57
CA ASN A 37 -2.03 3.99 4.18
C ASN A 37 -1.24 2.83 4.75
N LEU A 38 -0.08 2.58 4.16
CA LEU A 38 0.76 1.46 4.51
C LEU A 38 1.93 1.94 5.34
N SER A 39 1.99 1.51 6.61
CA SER A 39 3.09 1.82 7.50
C SER A 39 4.04 0.63 7.55
N LEU A 40 5.32 0.90 7.49
CA LEU A 40 6.36 -0.13 7.45
C LEU A 40 7.48 0.21 8.42
N ASN A 41 8.26 -0.81 8.77
CA ASN A 41 9.52 -0.55 9.42
C ASN A 41 10.37 0.35 8.51
N PRO A 42 11.03 1.38 9.04
CA PRO A 42 11.83 2.28 8.20
C PRO A 42 12.86 1.56 7.34
N GLU A 43 13.38 0.45 7.80
CA GLU A 43 14.35 -0.30 7.01
C GLU A 43 13.73 -0.97 5.79
N ASP A 44 12.43 -1.18 5.81
CA ASP A 44 11.76 -1.83 4.70
C ASP A 44 11.21 -0.86 3.67
N ILE A 45 11.13 0.41 4.03
CA ILE A 45 10.55 1.40 3.13
C ILE A 45 11.30 1.46 1.80
N GLY A 46 12.63 1.48 1.87
CA GLY A 46 13.44 1.50 0.65
C GLY A 46 13.22 0.28 -0.23
N ARG A 47 12.95 -0.86 0.38
CA ARG A 47 12.71 -2.09 -0.39
C ARG A 47 11.40 -2.04 -1.14
N VAL A 48 10.40 -1.43 -0.54
CA VAL A 48 9.08 -1.32 -1.16
C VAL A 48 9.07 -0.23 -2.22
N ILE A 49 9.79 0.85 -1.99
CA ILE A 49 9.86 1.93 -2.96
C ILE A 49 10.75 1.56 -4.14
N GLY A 50 11.93 0.97 -3.86
CA GLY A 50 12.86 0.60 -4.89
C GLY A 50 13.64 1.79 -5.43
N LYS A 51 14.57 1.54 -6.34
CA LYS A 51 15.36 2.59 -6.92
C LYS A 51 14.49 3.53 -7.74
N GLN A 52 14.58 4.80 -7.43
CA GLN A 52 13.82 5.83 -8.15
C GLN A 52 12.32 5.59 -8.11
N GLY A 53 11.87 4.85 -7.11
CA GLY A 53 10.45 4.60 -6.95
C GLY A 53 9.87 3.59 -7.91
N ARG A 54 10.69 2.76 -8.54
CA ARG A 54 10.21 1.82 -9.55
C ARG A 54 9.30 0.74 -9.00
N ILE A 55 9.63 0.24 -7.81
CA ILE A 55 8.83 -0.83 -7.22
C ILE A 55 7.48 -0.30 -6.80
N ILE A 56 7.46 0.86 -6.11
CA ILE A 56 6.19 1.42 -5.66
C ILE A 56 5.30 1.83 -6.84
N LYS A 57 5.89 2.28 -7.93
CA LYS A 57 5.11 2.59 -9.12
C LYS A 57 4.46 1.34 -9.70
N ALA A 58 5.20 0.24 -9.71
CA ALA A 58 4.64 -1.02 -10.21
C ALA A 58 3.52 -1.50 -9.30
N ILE A 59 3.70 -1.40 -7.99
CA ILE A 59 2.67 -1.79 -7.04
C ILE A 59 1.41 -0.95 -7.24
N ARG A 60 1.57 0.36 -7.38
CA ARG A 60 0.44 1.25 -7.61
C ARG A 60 -0.28 0.91 -8.90
N THR A 61 0.44 0.58 -9.95
CA THR A 61 -0.17 0.21 -11.21
C THR A 61 -1.06 -1.02 -11.05
N ILE A 62 -0.57 -2.02 -10.33
CA ILE A 62 -1.34 -3.24 -10.10
C ILE A 62 -2.57 -2.94 -9.25
N VAL A 63 -2.37 -2.20 -8.15
CA VAL A 63 -3.45 -1.90 -7.22
C VAL A 63 -4.52 -1.04 -7.87
N TYR A 64 -4.10 -0.04 -8.63
CA TYR A 64 -5.05 0.89 -9.24
C TYR A 64 -5.81 0.26 -10.40
N SER A 65 -5.32 -0.86 -10.94
CA SER A 65 -6.04 -1.56 -12.00
C SER A 65 -7.20 -2.38 -11.43
N VAL A 66 -7.18 -2.67 -10.14
CA VAL A 66 -8.27 -3.39 -9.50
C VAL A 66 -9.31 -2.37 -9.07
N ARG A 67 -10.43 -2.33 -9.75
CA ARG A 67 -11.47 -1.40 -9.39
C ARG A 67 -12.41 -2.04 -8.40
N ILE A 68 -12.56 -1.36 -7.29
CA ILE A 68 -13.61 -1.68 -6.37
C ILE A 68 -14.87 -1.05 -6.95
N ASP A 69 -15.95 -1.76 -6.93
CA ASP A 69 -17.21 -1.32 -7.42
C ASP A 69 -17.42 0.15 -7.35
N GLY A 70 -17.15 0.74 -8.33
CA GLY A 70 -17.59 1.83 -8.37
C GLY A 70 -17.01 3.05 -8.46
N GLU A 71 -16.96 3.61 -7.58
CA GLU A 71 -17.00 4.99 -7.70
C GLU A 71 -15.80 5.69 -7.15
N LYS A 72 -15.15 5.10 -6.17
CA LYS A 72 -14.02 5.76 -5.52
C LYS A 72 -12.70 5.31 -6.12
N LYS A 73 -11.81 6.25 -6.29
CA LYS A 73 -10.46 5.96 -6.74
C LYS A 73 -9.63 5.43 -5.57
N VAL A 74 -8.74 4.53 -5.87
CA VAL A 74 -7.83 3.98 -4.87
C VAL A 74 -6.54 4.78 -4.85
N ARG A 75 -6.05 5.08 -3.67
CA ARG A 75 -4.76 5.74 -3.51
C ARG A 75 -3.94 4.96 -2.49
N LEU A 76 -2.71 4.67 -2.83
CA LEU A 76 -1.81 3.95 -1.93
C LEU A 76 -0.70 4.89 -1.46
N ASN A 77 -0.60 5.05 -0.15
CA ASN A 77 0.42 5.89 0.46
C ASN A 77 1.35 5.04 1.31
N ILE A 78 2.64 5.35 1.27
CA ILE A 78 3.63 4.69 2.10
C ILE A 78 4.03 5.64 3.22
N LEU A 79 3.91 5.18 4.45
CA LEU A 79 4.21 5.99 5.62
C LEU A 79 5.40 5.41 6.37
N ASP A 80 6.26 6.29 6.85
CA ASP A 80 7.35 5.90 7.74
C ASP A 80 6.76 5.76 9.14
N LYS A 81 6.99 4.62 9.75
CA LYS A 81 6.45 4.37 11.08
C LYS A 81 6.90 5.39 12.11
N LYS A 82 8.09 5.96 11.92
CA LYS A 82 8.59 6.99 12.83
C LYS A 82 7.82 8.28 12.74
N GLU A 83 7.12 8.51 11.65
CA GLU A 83 6.37 9.74 11.48
C GLU A 83 5.02 9.71 12.14
N GLU A 84 4.67 8.61 12.71
CA GLU A 84 3.40 8.47 13.38
C GLU A 84 3.48 8.80 14.86
N ALA A 85 4.34 9.65 15.23
CA ALA A 85 4.51 10.00 16.64
C ALA A 85 3.27 10.63 17.23
#